data_3643eff359622fc8a463d3df28ba7cfd
#
_entry.id   3643eff359622fc8a463d3df28ba7cfd
#
_cell.length_a   1.000
_cell.length_b   1.000
_cell.length_c   1.000
_cell.angle_alpha   90.00
_cell.angle_beta   90.00
_cell.angle_gamma   90.00
#
_symmetry.space_group_name_H-M   'P 1'
#
loop_
_entity.id
_entity.type
_entity.pdbx_description
1 polymer ?
#
loop_
_entity_poly.entity_id
_entity_poly.type
_entity_poly.pdbx_seq_one_letter_code
_entity_poly.pdbx_strand_id
1 'polypeptide(L)' 'MRAKEFVGEAELASLARKHRIGAGKNRAEAARELGVARQSIIHAEDRPEKSFTKLRCRMIEAYSPYRVKGPVFLLEQKH' A
#
# COMPACT_ATOMS: atom_id res chain seq x y z
N MET A 1 18.84 -8.44 11.04
CA MET A 1 17.51 -8.04 10.60
C MET A 1 17.52 -7.11 9.40
N ARG A 2 16.68 -7.35 8.43
CA ARG A 2 16.63 -6.51 7.27
C ARG A 2 15.72 -5.35 7.46
N ALA A 3 16.19 -4.16 7.11
CA ALA A 3 15.40 -2.96 7.15
C ALA A 3 14.83 -2.61 5.77
N LYS A 4 15.26 -3.30 4.73
CA LYS A 4 14.91 -3.00 3.35
C LYS A 4 14.50 -4.25 2.59
N GLU A 5 13.56 -4.08 1.66
CA GLU A 5 13.06 -5.17 0.86
C GLU A 5 12.57 -4.61 -0.47
N PHE A 6 12.98 -5.23 -1.58
CA PHE A 6 12.53 -4.80 -2.90
C PHE A 6 11.29 -5.57 -3.32
N VAL A 7 10.32 -4.85 -3.86
CA VAL A 7 9.05 -5.46 -4.27
C VAL A 7 8.63 -4.95 -5.65
N GLY A 8 7.86 -5.74 -6.35
CA GLY A 8 7.29 -5.36 -7.64
C GLY A 8 5.90 -4.78 -7.47
N GLU A 9 5.30 -4.38 -8.58
CA GLU A 9 3.98 -3.73 -8.59
C GLU A 9 2.89 -4.64 -8.04
N ALA A 10 2.87 -5.91 -8.45
CA ALA A 10 1.88 -6.86 -7.96
C ALA A 10 2.00 -7.07 -6.45
N GLU A 11 3.24 -7.06 -5.96
CA GLU A 11 3.48 -7.21 -4.53
C GLU A 11 3.03 -5.98 -3.75
N LEU A 12 3.17 -4.78 -4.35
CA LEU A 12 2.67 -3.57 -3.72
C LEU A 12 1.16 -3.66 -3.50
N ALA A 13 0.43 -4.17 -4.48
CA ALA A 13 -1.02 -4.32 -4.36
C ALA A 13 -1.37 -5.28 -3.22
N SER A 14 -0.69 -6.43 -3.16
CA SER A 14 -0.91 -7.40 -2.10
C SER A 14 -0.56 -6.85 -0.74
N LEU A 15 0.54 -6.13 -0.65
CA LEU A 15 0.98 -5.54 0.61
C LEU A 15 0.04 -4.44 1.09
N ALA A 16 -0.47 -3.63 0.15
CA ALA A 16 -1.44 -2.60 0.50
C ALA A 16 -2.65 -3.21 1.18
N ARG A 17 -3.17 -4.29 0.59
CA ARG A 17 -4.31 -4.99 1.15
C ARG A 17 -3.98 -5.63 2.50
N LYS A 18 -2.85 -6.33 2.57
CA LYS A 18 -2.43 -7.01 3.79
C LYS A 18 -2.31 -6.05 4.96
N HIS A 19 -1.65 -4.92 4.74
CA HIS A 19 -1.44 -3.97 5.82
C HIS A 19 -2.72 -3.24 6.21
N ARG A 20 -3.59 -2.97 5.24
CA ARG A 20 -4.90 -2.38 5.56
C ARG A 20 -5.69 -3.32 6.48
N ILE A 21 -5.75 -4.59 6.12
CA ILE A 21 -6.47 -5.59 6.91
C ILE A 21 -5.82 -5.75 8.28
N GLY A 22 -4.49 -5.80 8.32
CA GLY A 22 -3.75 -5.91 9.57
C GLY A 22 -3.97 -4.74 10.52
N ALA A 23 -4.28 -3.57 9.96
CA ALA A 23 -4.59 -2.38 10.76
C ALA A 23 -6.05 -2.33 11.20
N GLY A 24 -6.85 -3.31 10.82
CA GLY A 24 -8.26 -3.37 11.19
C GLY A 24 -9.14 -2.40 10.42
N LYS A 25 -8.72 -1.96 9.24
CA LYS A 25 -9.45 -0.98 8.45
C LYS A 25 -10.19 -1.65 7.30
N ASN A 26 -11.46 -1.33 7.11
CA ASN A 26 -12.15 -1.78 5.91
C ASN A 26 -11.87 -0.78 4.78
N ARG A 27 -12.32 -1.11 3.57
CA ARG A 27 -12.03 -0.29 2.40
C ARG A 27 -12.62 1.12 2.48
N ALA A 28 -13.82 1.22 3.03
CA ALA A 28 -14.48 2.52 3.20
C ALA A 28 -13.71 3.40 4.18
N GLU A 29 -13.23 2.82 5.27
CA GLU A 29 -12.44 3.55 6.25
C GLU A 29 -11.12 4.03 5.66
N ALA A 30 -10.44 3.15 4.93
CA ALA A 30 -9.17 3.51 4.29
C ALA A 30 -9.37 4.63 3.29
N ALA A 31 -10.43 4.55 2.48
CA ALA A 31 -10.74 5.59 1.50
C ALA A 31 -10.95 6.93 2.18
N ARG A 32 -11.67 6.94 3.27
CA ARG A 32 -11.94 8.16 4.03
C ARG A 32 -10.66 8.73 4.62
N GLU A 33 -9.83 7.87 5.22
CA GLU A 33 -8.59 8.30 5.83
C GLU A 33 -7.58 8.85 4.83
N LEU A 34 -7.56 8.26 3.65
CA LEU A 34 -6.61 8.66 2.62
C LEU A 34 -7.17 9.71 1.65
N GLY A 35 -8.45 10.07 1.81
CA GLY A 35 -9.06 11.09 0.97
C GLY A 35 -9.26 10.67 -0.48
N VAL A 36 -9.58 9.40 -0.71
CA VAL A 36 -9.80 8.89 -2.07
C VAL A 36 -11.15 8.17 -2.14
N ALA A 37 -11.59 7.84 -3.35
CA ALA A 37 -12.82 7.10 -3.54
C ALA A 37 -12.60 5.64 -3.10
N ARG A 38 -13.64 5.02 -2.55
CA ARG A 38 -13.60 3.61 -2.16
C ARG A 38 -13.20 2.73 -3.35
N GLN A 39 -13.70 3.05 -4.54
CA GLN A 39 -13.36 2.31 -5.74
C GLN A 39 -11.86 2.32 -6.04
N SER A 40 -11.19 3.43 -5.71
CA SER A 40 -9.75 3.51 -5.90
C SER A 40 -9.00 2.53 -4.99
N ILE A 41 -9.48 2.36 -3.75
CA ILE A 41 -8.89 1.38 -2.83
C ILE A 41 -9.06 -0.04 -3.41
N ILE A 42 -10.26 -0.34 -3.90
CA ILE A 42 -10.55 -1.65 -4.48
C ILE A 42 -9.60 -1.92 -5.66
N HIS A 43 -9.45 -0.97 -6.56
CA HIS A 43 -8.58 -1.13 -7.72
C HIS A 43 -7.11 -1.24 -7.31
N ALA A 44 -6.68 -0.47 -6.32
CA ALA A 44 -5.30 -0.54 -5.86
C ALA A 44 -4.96 -1.93 -5.34
N GLU A 45 -5.90 -2.58 -4.68
CA GLU A 45 -5.67 -3.91 -4.11
C GLU A 45 -5.90 -5.05 -5.11
N ASP A 46 -6.96 -4.94 -5.91
CA ASP A 46 -7.41 -6.06 -6.74
C ASP A 46 -6.97 -6.00 -8.20
N ARG A 47 -6.44 -4.87 -8.64
CA ARG A 47 -6.08 -4.66 -10.04
C ARG A 47 -4.63 -4.21 -10.16
N PRO A 48 -3.65 -5.13 -9.96
CA PRO A 48 -2.23 -4.75 -10.03
C PRO A 48 -1.81 -4.22 -11.39
N GLU A 49 -2.56 -4.54 -12.45
CA GLU A 49 -2.26 -4.04 -13.80
C GLU A 49 -2.64 -2.58 -13.98
N LYS A 50 -3.42 -2.01 -13.08
CA LYS A 50 -3.82 -0.62 -13.15
C LYS A 50 -2.81 0.29 -12.43
N SER A 51 -2.75 1.54 -12.88
CA SER A 51 -1.77 2.50 -12.40
C SER A 51 -2.21 3.17 -11.10
N PHE A 52 -2.07 2.47 -10.00
CA PHE A 52 -2.41 2.98 -8.66
C PHE A 52 -1.21 2.93 -7.73
N THR A 53 -0.02 3.08 -8.28
CA THR A 53 1.23 2.95 -7.52
C THR A 53 1.29 3.89 -6.33
N LYS A 54 0.98 5.17 -6.54
CA LYS A 54 1.05 6.14 -5.46
C LYS A 54 0.11 5.81 -4.32
N LEU A 55 -1.10 5.37 -4.65
CA LEU A 55 -2.09 5.00 -3.63
C LEU A 55 -1.63 3.77 -2.87
N ARG A 56 -1.09 2.77 -3.57
CA ARG A 56 -0.56 1.57 -2.94
C ARG A 56 0.53 1.93 -1.94
N CYS A 57 1.43 2.81 -2.34
CA CYS A 57 2.51 3.27 -1.46
C CYS A 57 1.96 4.00 -0.23
N ARG A 58 0.97 4.87 -0.43
CA ARG A 58 0.33 5.57 0.68
C ARG A 58 -0.33 4.62 1.67
N MET A 59 -0.98 3.57 1.15
CA MET A 59 -1.62 2.57 2.00
C MET A 59 -0.60 1.83 2.84
N ILE A 60 0.50 1.41 2.22
CA ILE A 60 1.56 0.69 2.93
C ILE A 60 2.15 1.60 4.01
N GLU A 61 2.42 2.85 3.67
CA GLU A 61 3.00 3.78 4.64
C GLU A 61 2.05 4.14 5.77
N ALA A 62 0.75 4.19 5.47
CA ALA A 62 -0.25 4.53 6.49
C ALA A 62 -0.49 3.38 7.46
N TYR A 63 -0.41 2.14 6.99
CA TYR A 63 -0.85 0.98 7.77
C TYR A 63 0.26 0.00 8.11
N SER A 64 1.52 0.41 7.94
CA SER A 64 2.65 -0.45 8.29
C SER A 64 3.83 0.42 8.75
N PRO A 65 4.87 -0.20 9.32
CA PRO A 65 6.07 0.55 9.70
C PRO A 65 7.02 0.78 8.53
N TYR A 66 6.57 0.53 7.30
CA TYR A 66 7.42 0.67 6.13
C TYR A 66 7.13 1.96 5.37
N ARG A 67 8.15 2.42 4.66
CA ARG A 67 8.04 3.50 3.70
C ARG A 67 8.47 2.91 2.35
N VAL A 68 7.83 3.35 1.28
CA VAL A 68 8.10 2.82 -0.06
C VAL A 68 8.87 3.84 -0.86
N LYS A 69 9.99 3.43 -1.44
CA LYS A 69 10.81 4.29 -2.27
C LYS A 69 10.91 3.73 -3.69
N GLY A 70 10.81 4.62 -4.68
CA GLY A 70 10.97 4.27 -6.08
C GLY A 70 12.33 4.67 -6.59
N PRO A 71 12.63 4.41 -7.87
CA PRO A 71 11.79 3.82 -8.91
C PRO A 71 11.68 2.30 -8.84
N VAL A 72 12.64 1.62 -8.21
CA VAL A 72 12.45 0.22 -7.85
C VAL A 72 11.83 0.27 -6.47
N PHE A 73 10.66 -0.32 -6.31
CA PHE A 73 9.90 -0.18 -5.07
C PHE A 73 10.63 -0.86 -3.92
N LEU A 74 11.16 -0.04 -3.06
CA LEU A 74 11.96 -0.47 -1.92
C LEU A 74 11.19 -0.20 -0.64
N LEU A 75 10.96 -1.25 0.13
CA LEU A 75 10.36 -1.09 1.46
C LEU A 75 11.47 -0.80 2.45
N GLU A 76 11.32 0.28 3.17
CA GLU A 76 12.29 0.69 4.16
C GLU A 76 11.57 0.91 5.48
N GLN A 77 12.10 0.33 6.55
CA GLN A 77 11.47 0.47 7.86
C GLN A 77 11.61 1.90 8.36
N LYS A 78 10.50 2.45 8.83
CA LYS A 78 10.47 3.78 9.42
C LYS A 78 10.99 3.71 10.86
N HIS A 79 11.52 4.82 11.32
CA HIS A 79 12.02 4.91 12.70
C HIS A 79 11.16 5.81 13.54
#